data_03bdbc980c2da4073ce1415ff1771f6d
#
_entry.id   03bdbc980c2da4073ce1415ff1771f6d
#
_cell.length_a   1.000
_cell.length_b   1.000
_cell.length_c   1.000
_cell.angle_alpha   90.00
_cell.angle_beta   90.00
_cell.angle_gamma   90.00
#
_symmetry.space_group_name_H-M   'P 1'
#
loop_
_entity.id
_entity.type
_entity.pdbx_description
1 polymer ?
#
loop_
_entity_poly.entity_id
_entity_poly.type
_entity_poly.pdbx_seq_one_letter_code
_entity_poly.pdbx_strand_id
1 'polypeptide(L)'
;MKSRTAVAVAAAAFAALSAGAADTAATDAAIARAEKYLLSAQQADGHWSDPQMPALTALPVWALVGAPDAADAIEKGVRFVLSTQREDGGFYVPKPGRGGSGLGNYNTSVCLSSLFETKKCPSEPLLKAREYIASSQLTGDDTMAGGFGYDRISRRRYADLSNTGYAMDAMRRTESLEEMRTGSRRADLDWDKALSFVSGLMATEGPDAGGAAYNDRTPQGGVSTNASGKVALRAYGSMTYAAVLSMCHARLDRGDPRVKQSLEYCRDHWTVDENPGMGAQGLYYFYDIMARALSAAGVAEVGGHDWKAELSAKIVSLQREDGSWRNDNNRFWEADPVLCTSFATLVLRLCR
;
A
#
# COMPACT_ATOMS: atom_id res chain seq x y z
N MET A 1 -41.77 -15.65 31.82
CA MET A 1 -40.33 -15.46 31.61
C MET A 1 -39.85 -15.34 30.15
N LYS A 2 -40.72 -15.46 29.14
CA LYS A 2 -40.30 -15.41 27.69
C LYS A 2 -40.31 -14.01 27.04
N SER A 3 -40.79 -12.98 27.73
CA SER A 3 -40.93 -11.62 27.14
C SER A 3 -39.73 -10.69 27.37
N ARG A 4 -38.93 -10.91 28.41
CA ARG A 4 -37.78 -10.03 28.72
C ARG A 4 -36.55 -10.29 27.87
N THR A 5 -36.33 -11.52 27.40
CA THR A 5 -35.16 -11.91 26.60
C THR A 5 -35.29 -11.40 25.16
N ALA A 6 -36.49 -11.39 24.58
CA ALA A 6 -36.72 -10.92 23.21
C ALA A 6 -36.53 -9.39 23.06
N VAL A 7 -36.92 -8.62 24.10
CA VAL A 7 -36.76 -7.16 24.12
C VAL A 7 -35.29 -6.77 24.27
N ALA A 8 -34.51 -7.52 25.06
CA ALA A 8 -33.06 -7.24 25.22
C ALA A 8 -32.28 -7.56 23.96
N VAL A 9 -32.61 -8.63 23.22
CA VAL A 9 -31.95 -8.96 21.95
C VAL A 9 -32.32 -7.95 20.86
N ALA A 10 -33.55 -7.50 20.79
CA ALA A 10 -33.96 -6.49 19.81
C ALA A 10 -33.32 -5.10 20.10
N ALA A 11 -33.21 -4.72 21.38
CA ALA A 11 -32.54 -3.47 21.77
C ALA A 11 -31.04 -3.50 21.50
N ALA A 12 -30.35 -4.62 21.73
CA ALA A 12 -28.94 -4.79 21.42
C ALA A 12 -28.68 -4.79 19.89
N ALA A 13 -29.54 -5.46 19.11
CA ALA A 13 -29.46 -5.45 17.66
C ALA A 13 -29.73 -4.05 17.07
N PHE A 14 -30.66 -3.30 17.63
CA PHE A 14 -30.97 -1.93 17.21
C PHE A 14 -29.84 -0.95 17.60
N ALA A 15 -29.23 -1.13 18.78
CA ALA A 15 -28.06 -0.34 19.20
C ALA A 15 -26.83 -0.63 18.32
N ALA A 16 -26.57 -1.89 17.96
CA ALA A 16 -25.47 -2.27 17.06
C ALA A 16 -25.70 -1.75 15.64
N LEU A 17 -26.94 -1.81 15.12
CA LEU A 17 -27.29 -1.23 13.82
C LEU A 17 -27.18 0.31 13.81
N SER A 18 -27.53 0.98 14.90
CA SER A 18 -27.41 2.43 15.01
C SER A 18 -25.94 2.88 15.19
N ALA A 19 -25.13 2.12 15.91
CA ALA A 19 -23.69 2.37 16.04
C ALA A 19 -22.97 2.21 14.70
N GLY A 20 -23.22 1.10 13.98
CA GLY A 20 -22.64 0.89 12.65
C GLY A 20 -23.07 1.94 11.62
N ALA A 21 -24.31 2.43 11.67
CA ALA A 21 -24.77 3.50 10.79
C ALA A 21 -24.12 4.86 11.14
N ALA A 22 -23.89 5.15 12.42
CA ALA A 22 -23.20 6.36 12.86
C ALA A 22 -21.71 6.36 12.44
N ASP A 23 -21.04 5.21 12.56
CA ASP A 23 -19.65 5.03 12.13
C ASP A 23 -19.49 5.19 10.60
N THR A 24 -20.44 4.66 9.82
CA THR A 24 -20.44 4.84 8.36
C THR A 24 -20.66 6.30 7.99
N ALA A 25 -21.57 7.03 8.66
CA ALA A 25 -21.81 8.44 8.40
C ALA A 25 -20.59 9.33 8.73
N ALA A 26 -19.88 9.03 9.83
CA ALA A 26 -18.65 9.73 10.21
C ALA A 26 -17.54 9.49 9.19
N THR A 27 -17.39 8.25 8.72
CA THR A 27 -16.45 7.84 7.67
C THR A 27 -16.74 8.57 6.36
N ASP A 28 -18.00 8.61 5.93
CA ASP A 28 -18.42 9.31 4.71
C ASP A 28 -18.16 10.82 4.78
N ALA A 29 -18.44 11.43 5.94
CA ALA A 29 -18.16 12.84 6.16
C ALA A 29 -16.65 13.14 6.15
N ALA A 30 -15.83 12.23 6.69
CA ALA A 30 -14.37 12.36 6.65
C ALA A 30 -13.84 12.25 5.21
N ILE A 31 -14.31 11.28 4.43
CA ILE A 31 -13.97 11.13 3.01
C ILE A 31 -14.35 12.41 2.24
N ALA A 32 -15.56 12.93 2.42
CA ALA A 32 -16.01 14.13 1.71
C ALA A 32 -15.15 15.37 2.02
N ARG A 33 -14.69 15.53 3.28
CA ARG A 33 -13.74 16.60 3.65
C ARG A 33 -12.37 16.40 2.99
N ALA A 34 -11.88 15.16 2.97
CA ALA A 34 -10.61 14.81 2.33
C ALA A 34 -10.62 15.09 0.82
N GLU A 35 -11.70 14.72 0.14
CA GLU A 35 -11.89 14.99 -1.28
C GLU A 35 -11.83 16.48 -1.58
N LYS A 36 -12.52 17.31 -0.79
CA LYS A 36 -12.46 18.78 -0.91
C LYS A 36 -11.03 19.31 -0.70
N TYR A 37 -10.32 18.79 0.31
CA TYR A 37 -8.94 19.16 0.54
C TYR A 37 -8.06 18.82 -0.68
N LEU A 38 -8.12 17.59 -1.18
CA LEU A 38 -7.33 17.16 -2.33
C LEU A 38 -7.65 17.99 -3.59
N LEU A 39 -8.92 18.28 -3.85
CA LEU A 39 -9.32 19.16 -4.97
C LEU A 39 -8.73 20.56 -4.83
N SER A 40 -8.71 21.14 -3.62
CA SER A 40 -8.16 22.47 -3.37
C SER A 40 -6.63 22.52 -3.43
N ALA A 41 -5.94 21.40 -3.21
CA ALA A 41 -4.49 21.30 -3.17
C ALA A 41 -3.84 21.06 -4.55
N GLN A 42 -4.63 20.80 -5.60
CA GLN A 42 -4.12 20.57 -6.94
C GLN A 42 -3.52 21.84 -7.54
N GLN A 43 -2.34 21.72 -8.15
CA GLN A 43 -1.68 22.82 -8.86
C GLN A 43 -2.29 23.04 -10.25
N ALA A 44 -2.06 24.21 -10.83
CA ALA A 44 -2.67 24.62 -12.11
C ALA A 44 -2.33 23.67 -13.28
N ASP A 45 -1.14 23.07 -13.28
CA ASP A 45 -0.69 22.09 -14.28
C ASP A 45 -1.16 20.66 -14.01
N GLY A 46 -1.89 20.44 -12.92
CA GLY A 46 -2.51 19.17 -12.56
C GLY A 46 -1.75 18.31 -11.57
N HIS A 47 -0.54 18.69 -11.17
CA HIS A 47 0.19 17.92 -10.14
C HIS A 47 -0.26 18.25 -8.72
N TRP A 48 0.12 17.36 -7.79
CA TRP A 48 0.12 17.58 -6.35
C TRP A 48 1.53 17.42 -5.80
N SER A 49 1.84 18.13 -4.72
CA SER A 49 3.10 18.03 -3.97
C SER A 49 4.35 18.25 -4.85
N ASP A 50 5.29 17.30 -4.87
CA ASP A 50 6.53 17.41 -5.66
C ASP A 50 6.33 16.88 -7.08
N PRO A 51 6.40 17.75 -8.13
CA PRO A 51 6.26 17.33 -9.52
C PRO A 51 7.36 16.36 -10.00
N GLN A 52 8.46 16.25 -9.27
CA GLN A 52 9.53 15.28 -9.58
C GLN A 52 9.21 13.86 -9.07
N MET A 53 8.11 13.71 -8.34
CA MET A 53 7.64 12.45 -7.78
C MET A 53 6.24 12.13 -8.30
N PRO A 54 6.09 11.56 -9.52
CA PRO A 54 4.78 11.30 -10.13
C PRO A 54 3.82 10.51 -9.25
N ALA A 55 4.32 9.64 -8.37
CA ALA A 55 3.51 8.91 -7.41
C ALA A 55 2.71 9.83 -6.47
N LEU A 56 3.26 11.02 -6.12
CA LEU A 56 2.58 12.01 -5.28
C LEU A 56 1.43 12.72 -5.99
N THR A 57 1.36 12.64 -7.32
CA THR A 57 0.18 13.03 -8.11
C THR A 57 -0.74 11.83 -8.36
N ALA A 58 -0.20 10.65 -8.59
CA ALA A 58 -0.99 9.46 -8.87
C ALA A 58 -1.86 9.02 -7.67
N LEU A 59 -1.36 9.14 -6.44
CA LEU A 59 -2.12 8.78 -5.23
C LEU A 59 -3.36 9.64 -5.01
N PRO A 60 -3.33 11.00 -5.09
CA PRO A 60 -4.53 11.82 -5.07
C PRO A 60 -5.51 11.50 -6.21
N VAL A 61 -4.99 11.24 -7.42
CA VAL A 61 -5.84 10.81 -8.54
C VAL A 61 -6.62 9.54 -8.18
N TRP A 62 -5.95 8.54 -7.60
CA TRP A 62 -6.61 7.32 -7.15
C TRP A 62 -7.60 7.59 -6.01
N ALA A 63 -7.21 8.36 -5.02
CA ALA A 63 -8.06 8.74 -3.89
C ALA A 63 -9.33 9.49 -4.33
N LEU A 64 -9.29 10.24 -5.43
CA LEU A 64 -10.43 10.98 -5.98
C LEU A 64 -11.32 10.16 -6.92
N VAL A 65 -10.97 8.92 -7.28
CA VAL A 65 -11.83 8.07 -8.13
C VAL A 65 -13.18 7.87 -7.44
N GLY A 66 -14.27 8.26 -8.15
CA GLY A 66 -15.64 8.18 -7.64
C GLY A 66 -16.06 9.35 -6.75
N ALA A 67 -15.18 10.32 -6.48
CA ALA A 67 -15.55 11.55 -5.77
C ALA A 67 -16.43 12.46 -6.65
N PRO A 68 -17.46 13.12 -6.07
CA PRO A 68 -18.22 14.14 -6.76
C PRO A 68 -17.29 15.28 -7.24
N ASP A 69 -17.60 15.87 -8.39
CA ASP A 69 -16.90 17.04 -8.95
C ASP A 69 -15.38 16.87 -9.19
N ALA A 70 -14.85 15.65 -9.08
CA ALA A 70 -13.42 15.37 -9.23
C ALA A 70 -13.00 15.10 -10.69
N ALA A 71 -13.92 15.08 -11.65
CA ALA A 71 -13.63 14.63 -13.00
C ALA A 71 -12.51 15.45 -13.67
N ASP A 72 -12.55 16.77 -13.58
CA ASP A 72 -11.55 17.68 -14.16
C ASP A 72 -10.19 17.56 -13.46
N ALA A 73 -10.21 17.43 -12.12
CA ALA A 73 -8.98 17.26 -11.33
C ALA A 73 -8.30 15.92 -11.66
N ILE A 74 -9.06 14.84 -11.75
CA ILE A 74 -8.57 13.52 -12.18
C ILE A 74 -7.96 13.62 -13.57
N GLU A 75 -8.65 14.25 -14.53
CA GLU A 75 -8.16 14.37 -15.90
C GLU A 75 -6.85 15.15 -15.99
N LYS A 76 -6.73 16.27 -15.26
CA LYS A 76 -5.48 17.05 -15.18
C LYS A 76 -4.36 16.22 -14.56
N GLY A 77 -4.62 15.53 -13.44
CA GLY A 77 -3.66 14.67 -12.79
C GLY A 77 -3.21 13.50 -13.67
N VAL A 78 -4.13 12.85 -14.37
CA VAL A 78 -3.83 11.79 -15.35
C VAL A 78 -2.91 12.32 -16.45
N ARG A 79 -3.23 13.49 -17.05
CA ARG A 79 -2.37 14.12 -18.06
C ARG A 79 -0.97 14.43 -17.51
N PHE A 80 -0.90 14.98 -16.30
CA PHE A 80 0.40 15.22 -15.66
C PHE A 80 1.21 13.93 -15.49
N VAL A 81 0.63 12.88 -14.91
CA VAL A 81 1.33 11.60 -14.73
C VAL A 81 1.77 11.02 -16.07
N LEU A 82 0.91 11.02 -17.09
CA LEU A 82 1.25 10.54 -18.43
C LEU A 82 2.41 11.33 -19.06
N SER A 83 2.54 12.63 -18.79
CA SER A 83 3.63 13.45 -19.30
C SER A 83 5.00 13.06 -18.71
N THR A 84 5.04 12.33 -17.60
CA THR A 84 6.26 11.84 -16.97
C THR A 84 6.72 10.48 -17.48
N GLN A 85 5.93 9.83 -18.38
CA GLN A 85 6.31 8.53 -18.93
C GLN A 85 7.53 8.66 -19.83
N ARG A 86 8.52 7.78 -19.59
CA ARG A 86 9.76 7.73 -20.35
C ARG A 86 9.68 6.71 -21.48
N GLU A 87 10.66 6.77 -22.39
CA GLU A 87 10.76 5.85 -23.55
C GLU A 87 10.81 4.38 -23.12
N ASP A 88 11.40 4.08 -21.95
CA ASP A 88 11.47 2.74 -21.38
C ASP A 88 10.15 2.26 -20.73
N GLY A 89 9.11 3.08 -20.77
CA GLY A 89 7.78 2.80 -20.23
C GLY A 89 7.58 3.21 -18.78
N GLY A 90 8.63 3.55 -18.04
CA GLY A 90 8.54 3.97 -16.64
C GLY A 90 7.99 5.37 -16.45
N PHE A 91 7.30 5.59 -15.34
CA PHE A 91 6.84 6.91 -14.90
C PHE A 91 7.83 7.46 -13.87
N TYR A 92 8.71 8.36 -14.27
CA TYR A 92 9.68 8.99 -13.37
C TYR A 92 10.32 10.23 -13.96
N VAL A 93 10.85 11.09 -13.08
CA VAL A 93 11.66 12.24 -13.47
C VAL A 93 13.12 11.93 -13.15
N PRO A 94 14.02 11.83 -14.15
CA PRO A 94 15.43 11.52 -13.93
C PRO A 94 16.11 12.54 -13.02
N LYS A 95 16.91 12.07 -12.06
CA LYS A 95 17.72 12.94 -11.19
C LYS A 95 19.16 12.95 -11.65
N PRO A 96 19.65 14.06 -12.26
CA PRO A 96 21.02 14.17 -12.72
C PRO A 96 22.04 13.93 -11.58
N GLY A 97 23.13 13.23 -11.88
CA GLY A 97 24.29 13.04 -10.99
C GLY A 97 24.18 11.92 -9.94
N ARG A 98 23.01 11.32 -9.72
CA ARG A 98 22.84 10.24 -8.73
C ARG A 98 22.85 8.83 -9.33
N GLY A 99 22.89 8.70 -10.65
CA GLY A 99 22.95 7.40 -11.34
C GLY A 99 21.72 6.50 -11.13
N GLY A 100 20.60 7.10 -10.77
CA GLY A 100 19.29 6.43 -10.62
C GLY A 100 18.22 7.13 -11.44
N SER A 101 17.10 6.44 -11.65
CA SER A 101 15.95 6.93 -12.41
C SER A 101 14.94 7.72 -11.55
N GLY A 102 15.33 8.24 -10.39
CA GLY A 102 14.43 9.02 -9.54
C GLY A 102 13.31 8.19 -8.90
N LEU A 103 13.63 7.03 -8.34
CA LEU A 103 12.69 6.06 -7.76
C LEU A 103 11.74 5.47 -8.82
N GLY A 104 12.28 5.11 -9.99
CA GLY A 104 11.50 4.68 -11.15
C GLY A 104 10.57 3.51 -10.89
N ASN A 105 11.01 2.48 -10.13
CA ASN A 105 10.15 1.33 -9.80
C ASN A 105 8.99 1.73 -8.89
N TYR A 106 9.26 2.50 -7.83
CA TYR A 106 8.23 2.99 -6.91
C TYR A 106 7.19 3.84 -7.66
N ASN A 107 7.68 4.88 -8.35
CA ASN A 107 6.81 5.78 -9.09
C ASN A 107 5.98 5.04 -10.14
N THR A 108 6.61 4.16 -10.93
CA THR A 108 5.90 3.42 -11.99
C THR A 108 4.83 2.49 -11.41
N SER A 109 5.13 1.78 -10.33
CA SER A 109 4.18 0.86 -9.70
C SER A 109 2.95 1.59 -9.15
N VAL A 110 3.15 2.70 -8.45
CA VAL A 110 2.04 3.53 -7.91
C VAL A 110 1.25 4.17 -9.06
N CYS A 111 1.93 4.76 -10.05
CA CYS A 111 1.29 5.40 -11.20
C CYS A 111 0.46 4.38 -12.01
N LEU A 112 1.01 3.20 -12.29
CA LEU A 112 0.30 2.15 -13.02
C LEU A 112 -0.99 1.75 -12.31
N SER A 113 -0.93 1.46 -11.00
CA SER A 113 -2.11 1.12 -10.21
C SER A 113 -3.14 2.23 -10.21
N SER A 114 -2.71 3.47 -9.95
CA SER A 114 -3.59 4.63 -9.88
C SER A 114 -4.28 4.94 -11.22
N LEU A 115 -3.51 4.97 -12.31
CA LEU A 115 -4.04 5.24 -13.64
C LEU A 115 -5.02 4.16 -14.10
N PHE A 116 -4.74 2.89 -13.79
CA PHE A 116 -5.65 1.78 -14.10
C PHE A 116 -6.98 1.92 -13.38
N GLU A 117 -7.00 2.35 -12.12
CA GLU A 117 -8.24 2.54 -11.35
C GLU A 117 -9.12 3.66 -11.89
N THR A 118 -8.57 4.66 -12.57
CA THR A 118 -9.38 5.73 -13.19
C THR A 118 -10.28 5.23 -14.31
N LYS A 119 -9.95 4.10 -14.94
CA LYS A 119 -10.61 3.56 -16.15
C LYS A 119 -10.65 4.54 -17.34
N LYS A 120 -9.87 5.63 -17.27
CA LYS A 120 -9.83 6.70 -18.29
C LYS A 120 -8.50 6.74 -19.06
N CYS A 121 -7.48 6.04 -18.58
CA CYS A 121 -6.18 6.01 -19.23
C CYS A 121 -6.18 5.02 -20.40
N PRO A 122 -5.59 5.38 -21.57
CA PRO A 122 -5.36 4.44 -22.66
C PRO A 122 -4.54 3.22 -22.21
N SER A 123 -4.76 2.06 -22.83
CA SER A 123 -4.07 0.82 -22.46
C SER A 123 -2.57 0.85 -22.80
N GLU A 124 -2.16 1.52 -23.87
CA GLU A 124 -0.77 1.51 -24.34
C GLU A 124 0.24 2.03 -23.31
N PRO A 125 0.08 3.21 -22.68
CA PRO A 125 0.97 3.65 -21.60
C PRO A 125 1.03 2.68 -20.42
N LEU A 126 -0.10 2.07 -20.05
CA LEU A 126 -0.18 1.12 -18.96
C LEU A 126 0.55 -0.19 -19.30
N LEU A 127 0.43 -0.68 -20.52
CA LEU A 127 1.15 -1.86 -21.01
C LEU A 127 2.67 -1.64 -21.04
N LYS A 128 3.14 -0.45 -21.44
CA LYS A 128 4.56 -0.07 -21.37
C LYS A 128 5.07 -0.01 -19.92
N ALA A 129 4.25 0.51 -18.99
CA ALA A 129 4.60 0.52 -17.57
C ALA A 129 4.72 -0.90 -16.99
N ARG A 130 3.86 -1.83 -17.41
CA ARG A 130 4.00 -3.25 -17.05
C ARG A 130 5.31 -3.85 -17.56
N GLU A 131 5.71 -3.53 -18.80
CA GLU A 131 7.00 -3.98 -19.36
C GLU A 131 8.18 -3.43 -18.55
N TYR A 132 8.12 -2.15 -18.17
CA TYR A 132 9.12 -1.53 -17.32
C TYR A 132 9.26 -2.28 -15.99
N ILE A 133 8.15 -2.54 -15.28
CA ILE A 133 8.16 -3.27 -14.01
C ILE A 133 8.69 -4.69 -14.20
N ALA A 134 8.16 -5.44 -15.17
CA ALA A 134 8.58 -6.82 -15.41
C ALA A 134 10.10 -6.90 -15.70
N SER A 135 10.65 -5.95 -16.49
CA SER A 135 12.07 -5.89 -16.79
C SER A 135 12.96 -5.38 -15.65
N SER A 136 12.34 -4.85 -14.58
CA SER A 136 13.04 -4.33 -13.40
C SER A 136 13.22 -5.37 -12.30
N GLN A 137 12.55 -6.52 -12.42
CA GLN A 137 12.69 -7.62 -11.46
C GLN A 137 14.14 -8.14 -11.44
N LEU A 138 14.73 -8.24 -10.26
CA LEU A 138 16.09 -8.73 -10.14
C LEU A 138 16.19 -10.22 -10.48
N THR A 139 17.07 -10.53 -11.40
CA THR A 139 17.38 -11.89 -11.82
C THR A 139 18.61 -12.45 -11.09
N GLY A 140 18.90 -13.74 -11.22
CA GLY A 140 20.04 -14.42 -10.59
C GLY A 140 19.59 -15.38 -9.49
N ASP A 141 20.56 -15.80 -8.65
CA ASP A 141 20.38 -16.84 -7.63
C ASP A 141 20.80 -16.37 -6.22
N ASP A 142 20.97 -15.06 -6.02
CA ASP A 142 21.25 -14.49 -4.71
C ASP A 142 19.96 -14.17 -3.92
N THR A 143 20.12 -13.73 -2.68
CA THR A 143 18.99 -13.40 -1.77
C THR A 143 18.09 -12.28 -2.27
N MET A 144 18.51 -11.51 -3.28
CA MET A 144 17.73 -10.42 -3.87
C MET A 144 16.98 -10.82 -5.14
N ALA A 145 17.25 -12.02 -5.68
CA ALA A 145 16.58 -12.52 -6.88
C ALA A 145 15.07 -12.57 -6.68
N GLY A 146 14.32 -12.06 -7.65
CA GLY A 146 12.86 -11.94 -7.58
C GLY A 146 12.35 -10.64 -6.96
N GLY A 147 13.19 -9.92 -6.21
CA GLY A 147 12.84 -8.66 -5.58
C GLY A 147 13.00 -7.45 -6.48
N PHE A 148 12.59 -6.29 -5.97
CA PHE A 148 12.67 -4.98 -6.62
C PHE A 148 13.34 -3.96 -5.70
N GLY A 149 14.19 -3.11 -6.27
CA GLY A 149 14.68 -1.90 -5.62
C GLY A 149 13.91 -0.67 -6.08
N TYR A 150 14.37 0.51 -5.64
CA TYR A 150 13.76 1.79 -6.02
C TYR A 150 13.84 2.08 -7.51
N ASP A 151 14.89 1.63 -8.17
CA ASP A 151 15.20 1.92 -9.56
C ASP A 151 15.56 0.66 -10.34
N ARG A 152 15.20 0.63 -11.62
CA ARG A 152 15.62 -0.41 -12.57
C ARG A 152 17.14 -0.43 -12.76
N ILE A 153 17.76 0.76 -12.83
CA ILE A 153 19.19 0.94 -12.98
C ILE A 153 19.75 1.53 -11.70
N SER A 154 20.37 0.69 -10.89
CA SER A 154 21.05 1.11 -9.67
C SER A 154 22.54 0.76 -9.73
N ARG A 155 23.42 1.63 -9.20
CA ARG A 155 24.86 1.33 -9.06
C ARG A 155 25.14 0.13 -8.16
N ARG A 156 24.23 -0.18 -7.27
CA ARG A 156 24.30 -1.32 -6.35
C ARG A 156 23.06 -2.17 -6.53
N ARG A 157 23.26 -3.47 -6.62
CA ARG A 157 22.19 -4.44 -6.57
C ARG A 157 21.47 -4.31 -5.20
N TYR A 158 20.18 -4.07 -5.24
CA TYR A 158 19.38 -3.76 -4.06
C TYR A 158 17.91 -4.14 -4.30
N ALA A 159 17.31 -4.81 -3.33
CA ALA A 159 15.88 -5.06 -3.28
C ALA A 159 15.37 -4.84 -1.84
N ASP A 160 14.10 -4.49 -1.74
CA ASP A 160 13.39 -4.40 -0.47
C ASP A 160 11.93 -4.83 -0.62
N LEU A 161 11.31 -5.15 0.52
CA LEU A 161 9.95 -5.67 0.55
C LEU A 161 8.90 -4.63 0.14
N SER A 162 9.12 -3.34 0.45
CA SER A 162 8.17 -2.28 0.09
C SER A 162 8.08 -2.10 -1.42
N ASN A 163 9.24 -1.93 -2.11
CA ASN A 163 9.25 -1.81 -3.57
C ASN A 163 8.79 -3.09 -4.27
N THR A 164 9.12 -4.26 -3.72
CA THR A 164 8.63 -5.55 -4.23
C THR A 164 7.11 -5.65 -4.09
N GLY A 165 6.56 -5.29 -2.93
CA GLY A 165 5.12 -5.28 -2.70
C GLY A 165 4.36 -4.35 -3.66
N TYR A 166 4.86 -3.12 -3.88
CA TYR A 166 4.26 -2.20 -4.86
C TYR A 166 4.30 -2.75 -6.30
N ALA A 167 5.41 -3.37 -6.71
CA ALA A 167 5.53 -3.97 -8.03
C ALA A 167 4.56 -5.16 -8.20
N MET A 168 4.50 -6.05 -7.21
CA MET A 168 3.58 -7.21 -7.23
C MET A 168 2.11 -6.75 -7.25
N ASP A 169 1.74 -5.74 -6.46
CA ASP A 169 0.39 -5.17 -6.48
C ASP A 169 0.04 -4.60 -7.85
N ALA A 170 0.91 -3.75 -8.39
CA ALA A 170 0.66 -3.12 -9.69
C ALA A 170 0.48 -4.17 -10.80
N MET A 171 1.34 -5.17 -10.85
CA MET A 171 1.29 -6.23 -11.85
C MET A 171 0.06 -7.13 -11.70
N ARG A 172 -0.35 -7.45 -10.46
CA ARG A 172 -1.55 -8.24 -10.22
C ARG A 172 -2.83 -7.47 -10.53
N ARG A 173 -2.93 -6.22 -10.05
CA ARG A 173 -4.08 -5.35 -10.25
C ARG A 173 -4.37 -5.10 -11.73
N THR A 174 -3.34 -5.01 -12.54
CA THR A 174 -3.44 -4.68 -13.97
C THR A 174 -3.31 -5.89 -14.89
N GLU A 175 -3.40 -7.11 -14.36
CA GLU A 175 -3.21 -8.34 -15.12
C GLU A 175 -4.14 -8.45 -16.35
N SER A 176 -5.39 -7.99 -16.22
CA SER A 176 -6.36 -7.98 -17.31
C SER A 176 -5.98 -7.13 -18.52
N LEU A 177 -5.09 -6.15 -18.36
CA LEU A 177 -4.60 -5.36 -19.50
C LEU A 177 -3.85 -6.23 -20.53
N GLU A 178 -3.26 -7.34 -20.10
CA GLU A 178 -2.53 -8.24 -21.00
C GLU A 178 -3.44 -8.96 -22.01
N GLU A 179 -4.76 -8.99 -21.79
CA GLU A 179 -5.74 -9.48 -22.75
C GLU A 179 -5.89 -8.52 -23.96
N MET A 180 -5.52 -7.24 -23.77
CA MET A 180 -5.55 -6.21 -24.80
C MET A 180 -4.24 -6.14 -25.59
N ARG A 181 -3.20 -6.86 -25.18
CA ARG A 181 -1.89 -6.83 -25.82
C ARG A 181 -1.91 -7.61 -27.12
N THR A 182 -1.42 -6.96 -28.18
CA THR A 182 -1.32 -7.56 -29.52
C THR A 182 0.16 -7.70 -29.93
N GLY A 183 0.51 -8.82 -30.52
CA GLY A 183 1.77 -9.03 -31.25
C GLY A 183 3.06 -9.15 -30.45
N SER A 184 3.02 -9.11 -29.12
CA SER A 184 4.21 -9.22 -28.26
C SER A 184 4.02 -10.24 -27.13
N ARG A 185 5.15 -10.66 -26.54
CA ARG A 185 5.10 -11.53 -25.37
C ARG A 185 4.47 -10.78 -24.19
N ARG A 186 3.61 -11.44 -23.45
CA ARG A 186 3.00 -10.97 -22.22
C ARG A 186 4.06 -10.48 -21.21
N ALA A 187 3.87 -9.29 -20.64
CA ALA A 187 4.71 -8.76 -19.58
C ALA A 187 4.19 -9.27 -18.23
N ASP A 188 5.00 -10.10 -17.58
CA ASP A 188 4.65 -10.66 -16.26
C ASP A 188 5.90 -10.83 -15.41
N LEU A 189 5.68 -11.03 -14.10
CA LEU A 189 6.74 -11.32 -13.14
C LEU A 189 7.10 -12.82 -13.15
N ASP A 190 8.31 -13.12 -12.72
CA ASP A 190 8.62 -14.43 -12.14
C ASP A 190 8.05 -14.45 -10.72
N TRP A 191 6.79 -14.88 -10.60
CA TRP A 191 6.04 -14.89 -9.34
C TRP A 191 6.65 -15.84 -8.30
N ASP A 192 7.26 -16.95 -8.73
CA ASP A 192 7.90 -17.89 -7.82
C ASP A 192 9.16 -17.28 -7.20
N LYS A 193 9.95 -16.56 -7.99
CA LYS A 193 11.11 -15.81 -7.46
C LYS A 193 10.68 -14.65 -6.58
N ALA A 194 9.64 -13.89 -6.97
CA ALA A 194 9.11 -12.82 -6.11
C ALA A 194 8.65 -13.38 -4.76
N LEU A 195 7.90 -14.46 -4.76
CA LEU A 195 7.45 -15.13 -3.53
C LEU A 195 8.61 -15.68 -2.71
N SER A 196 9.64 -16.22 -3.37
CA SER A 196 10.86 -16.70 -2.69
C SER A 196 11.58 -15.54 -1.99
N PHE A 197 11.72 -14.39 -2.67
CA PHE A 197 12.28 -13.16 -2.08
C PHE A 197 11.49 -12.70 -0.85
N VAL A 198 10.16 -12.57 -0.96
CA VAL A 198 9.28 -12.18 0.16
C VAL A 198 9.42 -13.15 1.33
N SER A 199 9.37 -14.46 1.06
CA SER A 199 9.49 -15.49 2.09
C SER A 199 10.88 -15.47 2.78
N GLY A 200 11.93 -15.12 2.04
CA GLY A 200 13.29 -14.99 2.57
C GLY A 200 13.48 -13.84 3.57
N LEU A 201 12.55 -12.89 3.60
CA LEU A 201 12.55 -11.76 4.56
C LEU A 201 11.70 -12.03 5.81
N MET A 202 11.00 -13.16 5.87
CA MET A 202 10.18 -13.55 7.00
C MET A 202 11.03 -14.24 8.08
N ALA A 203 10.81 -13.88 9.33
CA ALA A 203 11.39 -14.59 10.47
C ALA A 203 10.67 -15.93 10.68
N THR A 204 11.42 -17.02 10.74
CA THR A 204 10.88 -18.37 10.92
C THR A 204 10.83 -18.83 12.37
N GLU A 205 11.52 -18.12 13.27
CA GLU A 205 11.65 -18.49 14.69
C GLU A 205 11.84 -17.24 15.57
N GLY A 206 11.73 -17.43 16.87
CA GLY A 206 11.94 -16.37 17.85
C GLY A 206 10.74 -15.43 18.02
N PRO A 207 10.94 -14.28 18.70
CA PRO A 207 9.84 -13.37 19.02
C PRO A 207 9.23 -12.69 17.79
N ASP A 208 9.94 -12.65 16.68
CA ASP A 208 9.48 -12.05 15.42
C ASP A 208 8.95 -13.11 14.43
N ALA A 209 8.74 -14.38 14.85
CA ALA A 209 8.28 -15.46 13.97
C ALA A 209 6.99 -15.08 13.22
N GLY A 210 6.99 -15.26 11.90
CA GLY A 210 5.89 -14.84 10.99
C GLY A 210 5.95 -13.38 10.56
N GLY A 211 6.69 -12.54 11.25
CA GLY A 211 6.92 -11.15 10.87
C GLY A 211 7.95 -11.01 9.75
N ALA A 212 7.97 -9.87 9.07
CA ALA A 212 8.88 -9.60 7.96
C ALA A 212 9.75 -8.36 8.19
N ALA A 213 11.00 -8.44 7.74
CA ALA A 213 11.95 -7.32 7.72
C ALA A 213 11.89 -6.57 6.38
N TYR A 214 12.44 -5.35 6.34
CA TYR A 214 12.45 -4.52 5.13
C TYR A 214 13.31 -5.12 4.00
N ASN A 215 14.51 -5.59 4.35
CA ASN A 215 15.41 -6.34 3.49
C ASN A 215 16.40 -7.13 4.37
N ASP A 216 17.38 -7.79 3.76
CA ASP A 216 18.38 -8.62 4.44
C ASP A 216 19.57 -7.85 5.05
N ARG A 217 19.60 -6.52 4.94
CA ARG A 217 20.78 -5.68 5.29
C ARG A 217 20.50 -4.48 6.16
N THR A 218 19.32 -3.88 6.04
CA THR A 218 19.00 -2.60 6.67
C THR A 218 18.15 -2.81 7.91
N PRO A 219 18.64 -2.48 9.11
CA PRO A 219 17.91 -2.69 10.37
C PRO A 219 16.86 -1.58 10.59
N GLN A 220 15.87 -1.46 9.69
CA GLN A 220 14.80 -0.45 9.81
C GLN A 220 14.01 -0.62 11.11
N GLY A 221 13.59 -1.86 11.43
CA GLY A 221 12.93 -2.22 12.69
C GLY A 221 13.90 -2.48 13.84
N GLY A 222 15.20 -2.26 13.63
CA GLY A 222 16.23 -2.60 14.59
C GLY A 222 16.80 -4.03 14.40
N VAL A 223 17.51 -4.50 15.40
CA VAL A 223 18.09 -5.84 15.45
C VAL A 223 17.66 -6.57 16.72
N SER A 224 17.57 -7.89 16.65
CA SER A 224 17.44 -8.78 17.81
C SER A 224 18.60 -9.76 17.85
N THR A 225 18.93 -10.25 19.05
CA THR A 225 19.93 -11.30 19.22
C THR A 225 19.23 -12.51 19.82
N ASN A 226 19.25 -13.64 19.13
CA ASN A 226 18.65 -14.86 19.66
C ASN A 226 19.49 -15.50 20.77
N ALA A 227 18.99 -16.55 21.42
CA ALA A 227 19.66 -17.23 22.52
C ALA A 227 21.04 -17.84 22.14
N SER A 228 21.29 -18.08 20.85
CA SER A 228 22.58 -18.55 20.32
C SER A 228 23.56 -17.40 19.98
N GLY A 229 23.19 -16.14 20.26
CA GLY A 229 24.03 -14.97 19.97
C GLY A 229 23.97 -14.50 18.51
N LYS A 230 23.14 -15.10 17.66
CA LYS A 230 22.96 -14.68 16.25
C LYS A 230 22.10 -13.42 16.18
N VAL A 231 22.63 -12.41 15.52
CA VAL A 231 21.89 -11.16 15.23
C VAL A 231 20.97 -11.37 14.04
N ALA A 232 19.71 -10.98 14.20
CA ALA A 232 18.70 -10.96 13.15
C ALA A 232 18.11 -9.56 13.00
N LEU A 233 17.68 -9.20 11.80
CA LEU A 233 16.90 -7.98 11.56
C LEU A 233 15.49 -8.17 12.11
N ARG A 234 14.98 -7.16 12.82
CA ARG A 234 13.64 -7.23 13.39
C ARG A 234 12.57 -7.03 12.34
N ALA A 235 11.52 -7.84 12.47
CA ALA A 235 10.28 -7.62 11.78
C ALA A 235 9.55 -6.39 12.33
N TYR A 236 8.65 -5.81 11.53
CA TYR A 236 7.78 -4.72 11.97
C TYR A 236 6.47 -4.67 11.17
N GLY A 237 5.48 -3.95 11.72
CA GLY A 237 4.08 -4.03 11.28
C GLY A 237 3.89 -3.83 9.79
N SER A 238 4.30 -2.68 9.23
CA SER A 238 4.04 -2.39 7.81
C SER A 238 4.71 -3.38 6.86
N MET A 239 5.89 -3.93 7.19
CA MET A 239 6.52 -4.95 6.34
C MET A 239 5.84 -6.30 6.46
N THR A 240 5.34 -6.66 7.64
CA THR A 240 4.59 -7.91 7.79
C THR A 240 3.29 -7.86 6.98
N TYR A 241 2.54 -6.76 7.02
CA TYR A 241 1.38 -6.59 6.15
C TYR A 241 1.74 -6.53 4.66
N ALA A 242 2.90 -5.93 4.30
CA ALA A 242 3.41 -5.96 2.93
C ALA A 242 3.71 -7.39 2.45
N ALA A 243 4.26 -8.24 3.33
CA ALA A 243 4.48 -9.65 3.03
C ALA A 243 3.15 -10.40 2.82
N VAL A 244 2.16 -10.20 3.71
CA VAL A 244 0.81 -10.79 3.55
C VAL A 244 0.19 -10.38 2.21
N LEU A 245 0.19 -9.09 1.88
CA LEU A 245 -0.36 -8.59 0.61
C LEU A 245 0.37 -9.19 -0.59
N SER A 246 1.70 -9.23 -0.55
CA SER A 246 2.53 -9.81 -1.62
C SER A 246 2.24 -11.31 -1.83
N MET A 247 2.08 -12.07 -0.74
CA MET A 247 1.70 -13.48 -0.81
C MET A 247 0.30 -13.67 -1.42
N CYS A 248 -0.68 -12.83 -1.06
CA CYS A 248 -2.00 -12.84 -1.68
C CYS A 248 -1.93 -12.51 -3.19
N HIS A 249 -1.09 -11.56 -3.60
CA HIS A 249 -0.86 -11.26 -5.02
C HIS A 249 -0.18 -12.41 -5.76
N ALA A 250 0.66 -13.18 -5.09
CA ALA A 250 1.19 -14.45 -5.61
C ALA A 250 0.17 -15.62 -5.55
N ARG A 251 -1.12 -15.32 -5.24
CA ARG A 251 -2.23 -16.28 -5.18
C ARG A 251 -2.15 -17.30 -4.05
N LEU A 252 -1.45 -16.98 -2.97
CA LEU A 252 -1.55 -17.74 -1.74
C LEU A 252 -2.81 -17.31 -0.96
N ASP A 253 -3.46 -18.27 -0.36
CA ASP A 253 -4.62 -18.04 0.50
C ASP A 253 -4.25 -18.16 2.00
N ARG A 254 -5.24 -17.96 2.88
CA ARG A 254 -5.08 -18.05 4.32
C ARG A 254 -4.69 -19.46 4.83
N GLY A 255 -4.80 -20.48 4.02
CA GLY A 255 -4.39 -21.85 4.32
C GLY A 255 -2.87 -22.05 4.18
N ASP A 256 -2.18 -21.20 3.42
CA ASP A 256 -0.73 -21.28 3.31
C ASP A 256 -0.06 -20.98 4.67
N PRO A 257 0.86 -21.85 5.13
CA PRO A 257 1.50 -21.68 6.44
C PRO A 257 2.19 -20.32 6.65
N ARG A 258 2.75 -19.72 5.59
CA ARG A 258 3.43 -18.43 5.64
C ARG A 258 2.43 -17.29 5.89
N VAL A 259 1.30 -17.29 5.16
CA VAL A 259 0.22 -16.32 5.36
C VAL A 259 -0.35 -16.45 6.77
N LYS A 260 -0.59 -17.68 7.22
CA LYS A 260 -1.09 -17.96 8.57
C LYS A 260 -0.16 -17.43 9.66
N GLN A 261 1.15 -17.73 9.58
CA GLN A 261 2.14 -17.25 10.54
C GLN A 261 2.24 -15.72 10.56
N SER A 262 2.17 -15.05 9.38
CA SER A 262 2.16 -13.59 9.32
C SER A 262 0.91 -12.99 9.94
N LEU A 263 -0.25 -13.60 9.75
CA LEU A 263 -1.49 -13.16 10.41
C LEU A 263 -1.46 -13.40 11.92
N GLU A 264 -0.79 -14.45 12.41
CA GLU A 264 -0.54 -14.68 13.83
C GLU A 264 0.37 -13.60 14.41
N TYR A 265 1.45 -13.23 13.72
CA TYR A 265 2.28 -12.08 14.10
C TYR A 265 1.46 -10.78 14.17
N CYS A 266 0.62 -10.51 13.15
CA CYS A 266 -0.24 -9.34 13.14
C CYS A 266 -1.23 -9.32 14.32
N ARG A 267 -1.76 -10.48 14.72
CA ARG A 267 -2.61 -10.62 15.90
C ARG A 267 -1.85 -10.29 17.19
N ASP A 268 -0.66 -10.83 17.33
CA ASP A 268 0.13 -10.69 18.57
C ASP A 268 0.70 -9.26 18.74
N HIS A 269 0.75 -8.48 17.64
CA HIS A 269 1.20 -7.10 17.60
C HIS A 269 0.09 -6.14 17.14
N TRP A 270 -1.17 -6.50 17.39
CA TRP A 270 -2.30 -5.70 16.96
C TRP A 270 -2.30 -4.32 17.60
N THR A 271 -2.35 -3.28 16.79
CA THR A 271 -2.58 -1.90 17.20
C THR A 271 -2.94 -1.05 15.98
N VAL A 272 -3.73 0.00 16.20
CA VAL A 272 -3.97 1.10 15.23
C VAL A 272 -3.35 2.42 15.71
N ASP A 273 -2.58 2.41 16.81
CA ASP A 273 -1.98 3.62 17.37
C ASP A 273 -0.60 3.93 16.81
N GLU A 274 0.11 2.91 16.39
CA GLU A 274 1.47 3.03 15.84
C GLU A 274 1.76 1.94 14.79
N ASN A 275 2.82 2.12 14.01
CA ASN A 275 3.39 1.06 13.19
C ASN A 275 4.25 0.16 14.10
N PRO A 276 3.81 -1.06 14.46
CA PRO A 276 4.51 -1.92 15.41
C PRO A 276 5.99 -2.08 15.07
N GLY A 277 6.86 -1.76 16.02
CA GLY A 277 8.33 -1.79 15.86
C GLY A 277 8.92 -0.54 15.19
N MET A 278 8.10 0.42 14.74
CA MET A 278 8.54 1.68 14.11
C MET A 278 7.91 2.92 14.76
N GLY A 279 6.98 2.76 15.71
CA GLY A 279 6.27 3.89 16.33
C GLY A 279 5.51 4.71 15.28
N ALA A 280 5.65 6.02 15.31
CA ALA A 280 5.00 6.91 14.37
C ALA A 280 5.61 6.92 12.95
N GLN A 281 6.71 6.21 12.69
CA GLN A 281 7.36 6.24 11.37
C GLN A 281 6.55 5.45 10.34
N GLY A 282 6.14 6.11 9.26
CA GLY A 282 5.38 5.50 8.18
C GLY A 282 3.98 5.03 8.63
N LEU A 283 3.30 5.80 9.48
CA LEU A 283 2.02 5.42 10.07
C LEU A 283 0.89 5.34 9.04
N TYR A 284 0.81 6.30 8.11
CA TYR A 284 -0.22 6.29 7.07
C TYR A 284 0.03 5.23 6.00
N TYR A 285 1.30 4.98 5.68
CA TYR A 285 1.66 3.81 4.88
C TYR A 285 1.29 2.50 5.59
N PHE A 286 1.52 2.40 6.91
CA PHE A 286 1.12 1.23 7.70
C PHE A 286 -0.39 1.00 7.63
N TYR A 287 -1.20 2.04 7.76
CA TYR A 287 -2.66 1.94 7.65
C TYR A 287 -3.08 1.46 6.25
N ASP A 288 -2.49 2.02 5.18
CA ASP A 288 -2.80 1.62 3.81
C ASP A 288 -2.46 0.15 3.55
N ILE A 289 -1.23 -0.27 3.89
CA ILE A 289 -0.80 -1.64 3.61
C ILE A 289 -1.55 -2.67 4.49
N MET A 290 -1.91 -2.31 5.73
CA MET A 290 -2.72 -3.12 6.63
C MET A 290 -4.11 -3.35 6.05
N ALA A 291 -4.82 -2.28 5.68
CA ALA A 291 -6.17 -2.39 5.12
C ALA A 291 -6.18 -3.22 3.83
N ARG A 292 -5.23 -3.00 2.96
CA ARG A 292 -5.09 -3.73 1.70
C ARG A 292 -4.75 -5.20 1.91
N ALA A 293 -3.84 -5.50 2.84
CA ALA A 293 -3.45 -6.87 3.15
C ALA A 293 -4.60 -7.68 3.75
N LEU A 294 -5.30 -7.13 4.73
CA LEU A 294 -6.43 -7.80 5.38
C LEU A 294 -7.61 -7.97 4.43
N SER A 295 -7.89 -6.98 3.57
CA SER A 295 -8.90 -7.09 2.51
C SER A 295 -8.54 -8.19 1.51
N ALA A 296 -7.29 -8.24 1.01
CA ALA A 296 -6.82 -9.22 0.05
C ALA A 296 -6.83 -10.65 0.64
N ALA A 297 -6.48 -10.79 1.92
CA ALA A 297 -6.54 -12.07 2.62
C ALA A 297 -7.98 -12.47 3.01
N GLY A 298 -8.98 -11.62 2.80
CA GLY A 298 -10.38 -11.89 3.17
C GLY A 298 -10.57 -12.06 4.68
N VAL A 299 -9.82 -11.32 5.50
CA VAL A 299 -9.87 -11.37 6.96
C VAL A 299 -10.86 -10.34 7.47
N ALA A 300 -11.86 -10.76 8.24
CA ALA A 300 -12.82 -9.86 8.87
C ALA A 300 -12.34 -9.35 10.24
N GLU A 301 -11.65 -10.21 10.99
CA GLU A 301 -11.15 -9.91 12.35
C GLU A 301 -9.71 -10.40 12.51
N VAL A 302 -8.91 -9.66 13.27
CA VAL A 302 -7.55 -10.03 13.67
C VAL A 302 -7.52 -10.16 15.19
N GLY A 303 -7.43 -11.39 15.70
CA GLY A 303 -7.38 -11.61 17.15
C GLY A 303 -8.64 -11.17 17.93
N GLY A 304 -9.79 -11.12 17.27
CA GLY A 304 -11.04 -10.62 17.86
C GLY A 304 -11.29 -9.12 17.66
N HIS A 305 -10.38 -8.44 16.97
CA HIS A 305 -10.52 -7.02 16.59
C HIS A 305 -11.18 -6.89 15.22
N ASP A 306 -12.29 -6.18 15.14
CA ASP A 306 -12.86 -5.71 13.87
C ASP A 306 -11.96 -4.62 13.30
N TRP A 307 -11.03 -5.02 12.43
CA TRP A 307 -10.02 -4.11 11.90
C TRP A 307 -10.62 -2.95 11.10
N LYS A 308 -11.77 -3.15 10.43
CA LYS A 308 -12.42 -2.09 9.68
C LYS A 308 -12.98 -1.02 10.60
N ALA A 309 -13.68 -1.43 11.64
CA ALA A 309 -14.25 -0.52 12.63
C ALA A 309 -13.15 0.24 13.39
N GLU A 310 -12.15 -0.48 13.92
CA GLU A 310 -11.08 0.15 14.71
C GLU A 310 -10.21 1.10 13.87
N LEU A 311 -9.83 0.67 12.66
CA LEU A 311 -8.98 1.47 11.78
C LEU A 311 -9.73 2.71 11.25
N SER A 312 -11.00 2.57 10.83
CA SER A 312 -11.78 3.71 10.37
C SER A 312 -12.01 4.74 11.48
N ALA A 313 -12.36 4.29 12.68
CA ALA A 313 -12.52 5.17 13.83
C ALA A 313 -11.22 5.91 14.17
N LYS A 314 -10.08 5.20 14.16
CA LYS A 314 -8.77 5.81 14.38
C LYS A 314 -8.45 6.87 13.34
N ILE A 315 -8.59 6.57 12.06
CA ILE A 315 -8.29 7.52 10.98
C ILE A 315 -9.22 8.74 11.06
N VAL A 316 -10.52 8.54 11.26
CA VAL A 316 -11.47 9.66 11.43
C VAL A 316 -11.06 10.56 12.59
N SER A 317 -10.61 10.01 13.73
CA SER A 317 -10.18 10.77 14.90
C SER A 317 -8.92 11.64 14.66
N LEU A 318 -8.10 11.28 13.67
CA LEU A 318 -6.86 11.98 13.32
C LEU A 318 -7.06 13.06 12.25
N GLN A 319 -8.29 13.21 11.69
CA GLN A 319 -8.53 14.19 10.64
C GLN A 319 -8.44 15.61 11.18
N ARG A 320 -7.73 16.46 10.46
CA ARG A 320 -7.56 17.88 10.78
C ARG A 320 -8.79 18.69 10.38
N GLU A 321 -8.89 19.92 10.87
CA GLU A 321 -10.01 20.83 10.59
C GLU A 321 -10.16 21.15 9.10
N ASP A 322 -9.03 21.23 8.37
CA ASP A 322 -9.00 21.44 6.91
C ASP A 322 -9.37 20.22 6.06
N GLY A 323 -9.67 19.10 6.72
CA GLY A 323 -10.02 17.83 6.07
C GLY A 323 -8.82 16.95 5.71
N SER A 324 -7.59 17.41 5.96
CA SER A 324 -6.38 16.66 5.68
C SER A 324 -5.94 15.74 6.82
N TRP A 325 -4.94 14.91 6.53
CA TRP A 325 -4.13 14.20 7.51
C TRP A 325 -2.65 14.52 7.30
N ARG A 326 -1.89 14.44 8.36
CA ARG A 326 -0.45 14.64 8.36
C ARG A 326 0.17 13.87 9.51
N ASN A 327 1.34 13.28 9.29
CA ASN A 327 2.15 12.73 10.36
C ASN A 327 3.18 13.78 10.83
N ASP A 328 3.32 13.95 12.13
CA ASP A 328 4.37 14.82 12.69
C ASP A 328 5.77 14.21 12.51
N ASN A 329 5.86 12.90 12.33
CA ASN A 329 7.09 12.23 11.92
C ASN A 329 7.28 12.34 10.40
N ASN A 330 8.28 13.12 9.98
CA ASN A 330 8.55 13.39 8.56
C ASN A 330 9.23 12.23 7.81
N ARG A 331 9.52 11.11 8.47
CA ARG A 331 10.13 9.99 7.76
C ARG A 331 9.15 9.44 6.71
N PHE A 332 9.68 9.06 5.56
CA PHE A 332 8.90 8.57 4.43
C PHE A 332 7.90 9.58 3.84
N TRP A 333 8.20 10.86 3.94
CA TRP A 333 7.43 11.97 3.37
C TRP A 333 6.05 12.21 4.01
N GLU A 334 5.75 11.59 5.14
CA GLU A 334 4.44 11.70 5.78
C GLU A 334 4.18 13.05 6.47
N ALA A 335 5.12 13.99 6.43
CA ALA A 335 4.82 15.39 6.72
C ALA A 335 4.10 16.09 5.55
N ASP A 336 4.00 15.46 4.37
CA ASP A 336 3.20 15.93 3.26
C ASP A 336 1.73 15.57 3.49
N PRO A 337 0.85 16.57 3.68
CA PRO A 337 -0.57 16.30 3.96
C PRO A 337 -1.30 15.71 2.75
N VAL A 338 -0.86 15.96 1.52
CA VAL A 338 -1.48 15.35 0.33
C VAL A 338 -1.25 13.83 0.32
N LEU A 339 -0.02 13.39 0.63
CA LEU A 339 0.30 11.95 0.71
C LEU A 339 -0.55 11.26 1.79
N CYS A 340 -0.54 11.80 3.02
CA CYS A 340 -1.29 11.19 4.12
C CYS A 340 -2.80 11.22 3.87
N THR A 341 -3.33 12.29 3.28
CA THR A 341 -4.76 12.40 2.94
C THR A 341 -5.15 11.37 1.87
N SER A 342 -4.28 11.15 0.89
CA SER A 342 -4.52 10.13 -0.13
C SER A 342 -4.60 8.73 0.47
N PHE A 343 -3.62 8.34 1.31
CA PHE A 343 -3.65 7.06 2.02
C PHE A 343 -4.88 6.92 2.92
N ALA A 344 -5.16 7.91 3.76
CA ALA A 344 -6.32 7.88 4.66
C ALA A 344 -7.64 7.72 3.90
N THR A 345 -7.81 8.44 2.78
CA THR A 345 -9.01 8.34 1.95
C THR A 345 -9.17 6.93 1.34
N LEU A 346 -8.09 6.35 0.82
CA LEU A 346 -8.10 5.00 0.26
C LEU A 346 -8.45 3.96 1.34
N VAL A 347 -7.86 4.08 2.54
CA VAL A 347 -8.16 3.19 3.68
C VAL A 347 -9.62 3.29 4.12
N LEU A 348 -10.13 4.51 4.31
CA LEU A 348 -11.52 4.71 4.72
C LEU A 348 -12.51 4.10 3.72
N ARG A 349 -12.19 4.15 2.42
CA ARG A 349 -13.00 3.49 1.38
C ARG A 349 -12.96 1.96 1.45
N LEU A 350 -11.84 1.36 1.88
CA LEU A 350 -11.74 -0.10 2.11
C LEU A 350 -12.46 -0.56 3.39
N CYS A 351 -12.61 0.35 4.36
CA CYS A 351 -13.31 0.05 5.62
C CYS A 351 -14.85 0.13 5.50
N ARG A 352 -15.37 0.72 4.44
CA ARG A 352 -16.84 0.85 4.19
C ARG A 352 -17.54 -0.47 3.93
#